data_afc031209c4c4737541dc008f05fc87a
#
_entry.id   afc031209c4c4737541dc008f05fc87a
#
_cell.length_a   1.000
_cell.length_b   1.000
_cell.length_c   1.000
_cell.angle_alpha   90.00
_cell.angle_beta   90.00
_cell.angle_gamma   90.00
#
_symmetry.space_group_name_H-M   'P 1'
#
loop_
_entity.id
_entity.type
_entity.pdbx_description
1 polymer ?
#
loop_
_entity_poly.entity_id
_entity_poly.type
_entity_poly.pdbx_seq_one_letter_code
_entity_poly.pdbx_strand_id
1 'polypeptide(L)'
;EYKSGSLLRRIQRRMGVIQISTLDDYLAYLSTNMAEAHLLHSELLIGVTRFFRDTEAFDKLREKVLPELLAARKQNSQSPLRIWVSACSTGEEVYSLAILLAEAMERHQTFINTKIFASDVDKNALNIASSGRYPASIIADVPVQLLGKYFFKIGDYYQVVELSLIHISE
;
A
#
# COMPACT_ATOMS: atom_id res chain seq x y z
N GLU A 1 4.30 -17.76 2.18
CA GLU A 1 3.62 -19.01 1.76
C GLU A 1 2.13 -18.88 2.10
N TYR A 2 1.27 -18.92 1.09
CA TYR A 2 -0.18 -18.81 1.30
C TYR A 2 -0.69 -20.05 2.03
N LYS A 3 -1.42 -19.85 3.13
CA LYS A 3 -2.08 -20.97 3.82
C LYS A 3 -3.12 -21.57 2.88
N SER A 4 -2.97 -22.86 2.55
CA SER A 4 -3.84 -23.61 1.62
C SER A 4 -5.35 -23.45 1.94
N GLY A 5 -5.72 -23.41 3.22
CA GLY A 5 -7.10 -23.17 3.63
C GLY A 5 -7.66 -21.79 3.28
N SER A 6 -6.81 -20.75 3.16
CA SER A 6 -7.25 -19.42 2.74
C SER A 6 -7.54 -19.37 1.23
N LEU A 7 -6.71 -20.03 0.44
CA LEU A 7 -6.92 -20.15 -1.01
C LEU A 7 -8.18 -20.95 -1.32
N LEU A 8 -8.35 -22.10 -0.67
CA LEU A 8 -9.51 -22.97 -0.89
C LEU A 8 -10.83 -22.22 -0.58
N ARG A 9 -10.89 -21.47 0.52
CA ARG A 9 -12.09 -20.69 0.88
C ARG A 9 -12.45 -19.64 -0.18
N ARG A 10 -11.45 -19.02 -0.82
CA ARG A 10 -11.68 -18.03 -1.88
C ARG A 10 -12.16 -18.68 -3.16
N ILE A 11 -11.58 -19.82 -3.54
CA ILE A 11 -12.05 -20.63 -4.67
C ILE A 11 -13.50 -21.05 -4.44
N GLN A 12 -13.82 -21.61 -3.27
CA GLN A 12 -15.17 -22.01 -2.91
C GLN A 12 -16.16 -20.85 -2.94
N ARG A 13 -15.75 -19.66 -2.52
CA ARG A 13 -16.57 -18.45 -2.62
C ARG A 13 -16.90 -18.13 -4.08
N ARG A 14 -15.92 -18.17 -4.98
CA ARG A 14 -16.13 -17.92 -6.41
C ARG A 14 -17.06 -18.97 -7.02
N MET A 15 -16.82 -20.25 -6.72
CA MET A 15 -17.70 -21.34 -7.14
C MET A 15 -19.14 -21.10 -6.70
N GLY A 16 -19.36 -20.65 -5.46
CA GLY A 16 -20.70 -20.32 -4.95
C GLY A 16 -21.35 -19.15 -5.69
N VAL A 17 -20.61 -18.12 -6.07
CA VAL A 17 -21.14 -16.96 -6.83
C VAL A 17 -21.64 -17.39 -8.22
N ILE A 18 -20.94 -18.30 -8.89
CA ILE A 18 -21.31 -18.79 -10.24
C ILE A 18 -22.11 -20.10 -10.18
N GLN A 19 -22.46 -20.57 -8.98
CA GLN A 19 -23.30 -21.78 -8.75
C GLN A 19 -22.71 -23.09 -9.32
N ILE A 20 -21.38 -23.23 -9.31
CA ILE A 20 -20.67 -24.47 -9.66
C ILE A 20 -20.29 -25.20 -8.37
N SER A 21 -20.65 -26.50 -8.29
CA SER A 21 -20.53 -27.27 -7.04
C SER A 21 -19.27 -28.12 -6.96
N THR A 22 -18.61 -28.44 -8.06
CA THR A 22 -17.41 -29.28 -8.08
C THR A 22 -16.18 -28.50 -8.57
N LEU A 23 -15.01 -28.87 -8.07
CA LEU A 23 -13.74 -28.27 -8.50
C LEU A 23 -13.42 -28.57 -9.97
N ASP A 24 -13.75 -29.77 -10.43
CA ASP A 24 -13.48 -30.19 -11.81
C ASP A 24 -14.32 -29.38 -12.81
N ASP A 25 -15.59 -29.15 -12.52
CA ASP A 25 -16.44 -28.28 -13.33
C ASP A 25 -15.97 -26.84 -13.31
N TYR A 26 -15.46 -26.39 -12.15
CA TYR A 26 -14.89 -25.03 -12.03
C TYR A 26 -13.60 -24.87 -12.82
N LEU A 27 -12.72 -25.87 -12.83
CA LEU A 27 -11.52 -25.86 -13.66
C LEU A 27 -11.88 -25.85 -15.17
N ALA A 28 -12.86 -26.67 -15.57
CA ALA A 28 -13.35 -26.64 -16.94
C ALA A 28 -13.93 -25.27 -17.33
N TYR A 29 -14.68 -24.64 -16.44
CA TYR A 29 -15.23 -23.30 -16.65
C TYR A 29 -14.12 -22.23 -16.74
N LEU A 30 -13.13 -22.26 -15.87
CA LEU A 30 -11.98 -21.34 -15.90
C LEU A 30 -11.17 -21.43 -17.20
N SER A 31 -11.02 -22.66 -17.76
CA SER A 31 -10.27 -22.87 -18.99
C SER A 31 -10.89 -22.21 -20.22
N THR A 32 -12.19 -21.95 -20.16
CA THR A 32 -12.97 -21.35 -21.26
C THR A 32 -13.43 -19.92 -20.98
N ASN A 33 -13.32 -19.46 -19.72
CA ASN A 33 -13.80 -18.15 -19.30
C ASN A 33 -12.67 -17.30 -18.68
N MET A 34 -12.00 -16.54 -19.54
CA MET A 34 -10.91 -15.64 -19.11
C MET A 34 -11.37 -14.57 -18.12
N ALA A 35 -12.61 -14.09 -18.20
CA ALA A 35 -13.13 -13.09 -17.28
C ALA A 35 -13.20 -13.64 -15.85
N GLU A 36 -13.67 -14.89 -15.68
CA GLU A 36 -13.68 -15.55 -14.37
C GLU A 36 -12.25 -15.83 -13.86
N ALA A 37 -11.35 -16.24 -14.75
CA ALA A 37 -9.94 -16.44 -14.37
C ALA A 37 -9.31 -15.14 -13.83
N HIS A 38 -9.59 -13.99 -14.43
CA HIS A 38 -9.15 -12.68 -13.92
C HIS A 38 -9.81 -12.33 -12.57
N LEU A 39 -11.10 -12.62 -12.39
CA LEU A 39 -11.76 -12.37 -11.11
C LEU A 39 -11.21 -13.27 -10.00
N LEU A 40 -10.99 -14.55 -10.28
CA LEU A 40 -10.33 -15.45 -9.33
C LEU A 40 -8.92 -14.97 -8.99
N HIS A 41 -8.13 -14.60 -9.99
CA HIS A 41 -6.78 -14.06 -9.77
C HIS A 41 -6.82 -12.86 -8.82
N SER A 42 -7.70 -11.88 -9.08
CA SER A 42 -7.85 -10.70 -8.21
C SER A 42 -8.27 -11.07 -6.78
N GLU A 43 -9.16 -12.06 -6.62
CA GLU A 43 -9.53 -12.53 -5.28
C GLU A 43 -8.42 -13.32 -4.57
N LEU A 44 -7.52 -13.95 -5.32
CA LEU A 44 -6.37 -14.66 -4.76
C LEU A 44 -5.24 -13.71 -4.35
N LEU A 45 -5.15 -12.52 -4.93
CA LEU A 45 -4.23 -11.47 -4.50
C LEU A 45 -4.69 -10.96 -3.13
N ILE A 46 -3.99 -11.38 -2.08
CA ILE A 46 -4.31 -10.99 -0.71
C ILE A 46 -3.61 -9.68 -0.39
N GLY A 47 -4.24 -8.58 -0.70
CA GLY A 47 -3.80 -7.26 -0.29
C GLY A 47 -4.12 -6.99 1.19
N VAL A 48 -3.44 -7.69 2.13
CA VAL A 48 -3.55 -7.33 3.55
C VAL A 48 -2.51 -6.29 3.87
N THR A 49 -2.93 -5.04 3.89
CA THR A 49 -2.08 -3.90 4.23
C THR A 49 -2.80 -2.98 5.22
N ARG A 50 -2.04 -2.19 5.95
CA ARG A 50 -2.53 -1.12 6.83
C ARG A 50 -1.43 -0.09 7.04
N PHE A 51 -1.80 1.10 7.46
CA PHE A 51 -0.84 2.14 7.82
C PHE A 51 0.06 1.68 8.97
N PHE A 52 1.36 1.93 8.85
CA PHE A 52 2.40 1.62 9.86
C PHE A 52 2.37 0.17 10.37
N ARG A 53 2.06 -0.79 9.48
CA ARG A 53 1.79 -2.20 9.80
C ARG A 53 2.87 -2.86 10.64
N ASP A 54 4.12 -2.71 10.26
CA ASP A 54 5.26 -3.31 10.94
C ASP A 54 5.91 -2.27 11.86
N THR A 55 5.29 -2.01 13.01
CA THR A 55 5.65 -0.93 13.93
C THR A 55 7.14 -0.92 14.26
N GLU A 56 7.74 -2.08 14.56
CA GLU A 56 9.17 -2.16 14.86
C GLU A 56 10.06 -1.72 13.68
N ALA A 57 9.67 -2.08 12.43
CA ALA A 57 10.40 -1.66 11.24
C ALA A 57 10.27 -0.15 11.02
N PHE A 58 9.07 0.39 11.17
CA PHE A 58 8.81 1.83 11.06
C PHE A 58 9.49 2.63 12.18
N ASP A 59 9.59 2.10 13.40
CA ASP A 59 10.34 2.72 14.49
C ASP A 59 11.85 2.74 14.20
N LYS A 60 12.42 1.65 13.70
CA LYS A 60 13.83 1.63 13.26
C LYS A 60 14.10 2.61 12.11
N LEU A 61 13.17 2.70 11.15
CA LEU A 61 13.26 3.70 10.07
C LEU A 61 13.31 5.12 10.66
N ARG A 62 12.38 5.45 11.57
CA ARG A 62 12.25 6.76 12.19
C ARG A 62 13.43 7.14 13.02
N GLU A 63 13.94 6.23 13.86
CA GLU A 63 14.93 6.54 14.89
C GLU A 63 16.36 6.44 14.41
N LYS A 64 16.61 5.57 13.40
CA LYS A 64 17.96 5.27 12.95
C LYS A 64 18.17 5.58 11.47
N VAL A 65 17.42 4.93 10.59
CA VAL A 65 17.73 4.95 9.15
C VAL A 65 17.51 6.32 8.53
N LEU A 66 16.37 6.96 8.80
CA LEU A 66 16.07 8.28 8.23
C LEU A 66 17.00 9.38 8.72
N PRO A 67 17.34 9.50 10.03
CA PRO A 67 18.34 10.47 10.50
C PRO A 67 19.72 10.29 9.84
N GLU A 68 20.22 9.04 9.77
CA GLU A 68 21.50 8.74 9.13
C GLU A 68 21.47 9.09 7.62
N LEU A 69 20.39 8.73 6.93
CA LEU A 69 20.19 9.02 5.52
C LEU A 69 20.14 10.55 5.24
N LEU A 70 19.40 11.28 6.05
CA LEU A 70 19.31 12.75 5.92
C LEU A 70 20.65 13.42 6.16
N ALA A 71 21.40 12.99 7.19
CA ALA A 71 22.73 13.50 7.49
C ALA A 71 23.73 13.26 6.34
N ALA A 72 23.72 12.05 5.77
CA ALA A 72 24.59 11.70 4.65
C ALA A 72 24.25 12.50 3.40
N ARG A 73 22.96 12.75 3.14
CA ARG A 73 22.49 13.49 1.96
C ARG A 73 22.71 14.98 2.04
N LYS A 74 22.65 15.57 3.23
CA LYS A 74 22.90 17.01 3.44
C LYS A 74 24.29 17.43 2.97
N GLN A 75 25.25 16.51 3.02
CA GLN A 75 26.65 16.82 2.72
C GLN A 75 27.04 16.65 1.25
N ASN A 76 26.36 15.80 0.47
CA ASN A 76 26.96 15.29 -0.76
C ASN A 76 26.03 15.03 -1.97
N SER A 77 24.75 15.39 -1.98
CA SER A 77 23.89 14.91 -3.06
C SER A 77 23.03 15.97 -3.75
N GLN A 78 23.34 16.22 -5.03
CA GLN A 78 22.48 16.99 -5.95
C GLN A 78 21.37 16.11 -6.58
N SER A 79 21.49 14.78 -6.52
CA SER A 79 20.50 13.85 -7.09
C SER A 79 19.36 13.57 -6.11
N PRO A 80 18.10 13.42 -6.61
CA PRO A 80 16.97 13.08 -5.74
C PRO A 80 17.16 11.71 -5.07
N LEU A 81 16.70 11.59 -3.83
CA LEU A 81 16.52 10.29 -3.19
C LEU A 81 15.41 9.54 -3.92
N ARG A 82 15.70 8.34 -4.37
CA ARG A 82 14.72 7.47 -5.03
C ARG A 82 14.43 6.29 -4.13
N ILE A 83 13.16 6.10 -3.82
CA ILE A 83 12.67 4.99 -3.00
C ILE A 83 11.71 4.20 -3.87
N TRP A 84 11.80 2.89 -3.82
CA TRP A 84 10.86 2.02 -4.51
C TRP A 84 10.17 1.09 -3.50
N VAL A 85 8.84 1.14 -3.49
CA VAL A 85 7.97 0.26 -2.71
C VAL A 85 7.33 -0.73 -3.66
N SER A 86 7.81 -1.96 -3.64
CA SER A 86 7.25 -3.05 -4.45
C SER A 86 6.10 -3.74 -3.71
N ALA A 87 5.11 -4.25 -4.46
CA ALA A 87 3.91 -4.88 -3.91
C ALA A 87 3.18 -3.95 -2.91
N CYS A 88 2.96 -2.70 -3.34
CA CYS A 88 2.44 -1.64 -2.47
C CYS A 88 0.96 -1.80 -2.11
N SER A 89 0.24 -2.75 -2.72
CA SER A 89 -1.19 -2.98 -2.51
C SER A 89 -1.99 -1.67 -2.65
N THR A 90 -2.84 -1.35 -1.69
CA THR A 90 -3.65 -0.13 -1.66
C THR A 90 -2.90 1.13 -1.17
N GLY A 91 -1.57 1.06 -1.01
CA GLY A 91 -0.70 2.22 -0.84
C GLY A 91 -0.42 2.65 0.59
N GLU A 92 -0.96 1.99 1.61
CA GLU A 92 -0.78 2.37 3.01
C GLU A 92 0.68 2.41 3.43
N GLU A 93 1.51 1.46 2.95
CA GLU A 93 2.95 1.44 3.21
C GLU A 93 3.67 2.63 2.55
N VAL A 94 3.30 2.95 1.31
CA VAL A 94 3.86 4.08 0.56
C VAL A 94 3.63 5.39 1.29
N TYR A 95 2.39 5.63 1.72
CA TYR A 95 2.02 6.85 2.44
C TYR A 95 2.61 6.88 3.85
N SER A 96 2.68 5.74 4.55
CA SER A 96 3.34 5.66 5.86
C SER A 96 4.81 6.04 5.76
N LEU A 97 5.50 5.55 4.73
CA LEU A 97 6.91 5.89 4.48
C LEU A 97 7.10 7.36 4.11
N ALA A 98 6.22 7.90 3.25
CA ALA A 98 6.26 9.31 2.85
C ALA A 98 6.03 10.25 4.04
N ILE A 99 5.06 9.91 4.90
CA ILE A 99 4.78 10.65 6.14
C ILE A 99 6.00 10.63 7.07
N LEU A 100 6.58 9.45 7.31
CA LEU A 100 7.78 9.35 8.16
C LEU A 100 8.95 10.18 7.62
N LEU A 101 9.15 10.16 6.31
CA LEU A 101 10.21 10.93 5.68
C LEU A 101 9.96 12.44 5.82
N ALA A 102 8.72 12.90 5.61
CA ALA A 102 8.34 14.30 5.80
C ALA A 102 8.55 14.75 7.26
N GLU A 103 8.12 13.94 8.23
CA GLU A 103 8.36 14.18 9.65
C GLU A 103 9.86 14.23 10.00
N ALA A 104 10.67 13.35 9.42
CA ALA A 104 12.11 13.34 9.64
C ALA A 104 12.77 14.59 9.04
N MET A 105 12.39 15.00 7.83
CA MET A 105 12.88 16.22 7.19
C MET A 105 12.57 17.46 8.03
N GLU A 106 11.35 17.57 8.53
CA GLU A 106 10.92 18.68 9.40
C GLU A 106 11.70 18.69 10.72
N ARG A 107 11.77 17.54 11.41
CA ARG A 107 12.49 17.39 12.68
C ARG A 107 13.98 17.77 12.58
N HIS A 108 14.63 17.36 11.50
CA HIS A 108 16.06 17.61 11.27
C HIS A 108 16.33 18.91 10.51
N GLN A 109 15.28 19.69 10.18
CA GLN A 109 15.36 20.91 9.38
C GLN A 109 16.20 20.72 8.11
N THR A 110 16.02 19.57 7.48
CA THR A 110 16.78 19.14 6.30
C THR A 110 15.81 18.74 5.20
N PHE A 111 15.75 19.52 4.15
CA PHE A 111 14.94 19.20 2.99
C PHE A 111 15.80 18.51 1.93
N ILE A 112 15.36 17.33 1.47
CA ILE A 112 15.99 16.61 0.37
C ILE A 112 14.94 16.32 -0.71
N ASN A 113 15.32 16.54 -1.96
CA ASN A 113 14.47 16.15 -3.08
C ASN A 113 14.30 14.63 -3.07
N THR A 114 13.06 14.16 -3.02
CA THR A 114 12.74 12.73 -2.91
C THR A 114 11.67 12.34 -3.91
N LYS A 115 11.80 11.14 -4.46
CA LYS A 115 10.78 10.50 -5.30
C LYS A 115 10.53 9.08 -4.79
N ILE A 116 9.28 8.79 -4.44
CA ILE A 116 8.85 7.46 -4.02
C ILE A 116 8.06 6.84 -5.17
N PHE A 117 8.52 5.72 -5.67
CA PHE A 117 7.85 4.93 -6.71
C PHE A 117 7.16 3.75 -6.04
N ALA A 118 5.93 3.48 -6.43
CA ALA A 118 5.16 2.36 -5.92
C ALA A 118 4.63 1.51 -7.07
N SER A 119 4.70 0.20 -6.92
CA SER A 119 4.21 -0.74 -7.93
C SER A 119 3.51 -1.93 -7.29
N ASP A 120 2.49 -2.45 -7.96
CA ASP A 120 1.78 -3.68 -7.60
C ASP A 120 1.29 -4.37 -8.86
N VAL A 121 1.02 -5.67 -8.77
CA VAL A 121 0.41 -6.45 -9.85
C VAL A 121 -1.11 -6.31 -9.89
N ASP A 122 -1.72 -5.86 -8.77
CA ASP A 122 -3.16 -5.60 -8.67
C ASP A 122 -3.48 -4.16 -9.07
N LYS A 123 -4.00 -3.99 -10.30
CA LYS A 123 -4.42 -2.69 -10.83
C LYS A 123 -5.51 -2.01 -10.00
N ASN A 124 -6.42 -2.78 -9.39
CA ASN A 124 -7.47 -2.22 -8.55
C ASN A 124 -6.87 -1.64 -7.26
N ALA A 125 -5.89 -2.33 -6.68
CA ALA A 125 -5.15 -1.81 -5.53
C ALA A 125 -4.37 -0.54 -5.90
N LEU A 126 -3.71 -0.49 -7.05
CA LEU A 126 -3.01 0.71 -7.53
C LEU A 126 -3.95 1.90 -7.75
N ASN A 127 -5.18 1.67 -8.24
CA ASN A 127 -6.18 2.73 -8.37
C ASN A 127 -6.56 3.33 -7.01
N ILE A 128 -6.72 2.48 -5.98
CA ILE A 128 -6.96 2.94 -4.61
C ILE A 128 -5.74 3.72 -4.09
N ALA A 129 -4.54 3.16 -4.24
CA ALA A 129 -3.30 3.80 -3.86
C ALA A 129 -3.14 5.18 -4.51
N SER A 130 -3.36 5.28 -5.83
CA SER A 130 -3.31 6.55 -6.57
C SER A 130 -4.34 7.55 -6.10
N SER A 131 -5.54 7.10 -5.72
CA SER A 131 -6.58 7.98 -5.24
C SER A 131 -6.25 8.60 -3.88
N GLY A 132 -5.44 7.93 -3.06
CA GLY A 132 -5.12 8.32 -1.68
C GLY A 132 -6.34 8.42 -0.76
N ARG A 133 -7.43 7.72 -1.08
CA ARG A 133 -8.69 7.75 -0.33
C ARG A 133 -8.89 6.48 0.45
N TYR A 134 -9.08 6.63 1.76
CA TYR A 134 -9.18 5.52 2.70
C TYR A 134 -10.42 5.61 3.57
N PRO A 135 -11.03 4.48 3.95
CA PRO A 135 -12.20 4.48 4.84
C PRO A 135 -11.85 5.01 6.23
N ALA A 136 -12.86 5.42 6.99
CA ALA A 136 -12.67 5.96 8.35
C ALA A 136 -11.98 5.00 9.32
N SER A 137 -11.93 3.70 9.01
CA SER A 137 -11.24 2.69 9.83
C SER A 137 -9.73 2.93 9.98
N ILE A 138 -9.09 3.74 9.11
CA ILE A 138 -7.66 4.08 9.25
C ILE A 138 -7.32 4.80 10.56
N ILE A 139 -8.32 5.37 11.25
CA ILE A 139 -8.16 6.00 12.56
C ILE A 139 -7.52 5.02 13.58
N ALA A 140 -7.76 3.73 13.41
CA ALA A 140 -7.19 2.71 14.30
C ALA A 140 -5.67 2.49 14.06
N ASP A 141 -5.18 2.83 12.87
CA ASP A 141 -3.80 2.55 12.46
C ASP A 141 -2.92 3.80 12.42
N VAL A 142 -3.50 4.96 12.15
CA VAL A 142 -2.78 6.23 12.00
C VAL A 142 -2.80 7.03 13.31
N PRO A 143 -1.64 7.41 13.88
CA PRO A 143 -1.58 8.29 15.04
C PRO A 143 -2.34 9.60 14.84
N VAL A 144 -3.09 10.04 15.85
CA VAL A 144 -4.00 11.21 15.76
C VAL A 144 -3.29 12.47 15.24
N GLN A 145 -2.05 12.71 15.66
CA GLN A 145 -1.24 13.86 15.23
C GLN A 145 -0.94 13.78 13.72
N LEU A 146 -0.60 12.60 13.22
CA LEU A 146 -0.33 12.39 11.80
C LEU A 146 -1.62 12.41 10.98
N LEU A 147 -2.72 11.89 11.54
CA LEU A 147 -4.02 11.94 10.88
C LEU A 147 -4.45 13.39 10.64
N GLY A 148 -4.35 14.26 11.64
CA GLY A 148 -4.70 15.68 11.52
C GLY A 148 -3.78 16.49 10.61
N LYS A 149 -2.53 16.05 10.41
CA LYS A 149 -1.53 16.76 9.60
C LYS A 149 -1.52 16.30 8.13
N TYR A 150 -1.71 15.02 7.89
CA TYR A 150 -1.53 14.41 6.58
C TYR A 150 -2.80 13.90 5.92
N PHE A 151 -3.94 14.03 6.60
CA PHE A 151 -5.22 13.61 6.05
C PHE A 151 -6.30 14.66 6.33
N PHE A 152 -7.25 14.76 5.42
CA PHE A 152 -8.47 15.53 5.65
C PHE A 152 -9.70 14.64 5.42
N LYS A 153 -10.71 14.84 6.25
CA LYS A 153 -11.94 14.04 6.21
C LYS A 153 -12.89 14.55 5.16
N ILE A 154 -13.36 13.65 4.30
CA ILE A 154 -14.41 13.93 3.31
C ILE A 154 -15.54 12.91 3.50
N GLY A 155 -16.64 13.30 4.14
CA GLY A 155 -17.71 12.37 4.47
C GLY A 155 -17.20 11.21 5.33
N ASP A 156 -17.37 9.97 4.85
CA ASP A 156 -16.95 8.75 5.53
C ASP A 156 -15.52 8.29 5.16
N TYR A 157 -14.77 9.14 4.44
CA TYR A 157 -13.41 8.83 3.97
C TYR A 157 -12.39 9.84 4.49
N TYR A 158 -11.15 9.41 4.51
CA TYR A 158 -9.97 10.25 4.69
C TYR A 158 -9.21 10.33 3.37
N GLN A 159 -8.87 11.54 2.96
CA GLN A 159 -8.03 11.81 1.80
C GLN A 159 -6.63 12.22 2.28
N VAL A 160 -5.60 11.57 1.76
CA VAL A 160 -4.22 11.99 2.01
C VAL A 160 -4.00 13.36 1.37
N VAL A 161 -3.32 14.29 2.07
CA VAL A 161 -2.87 15.55 1.49
C VAL A 161 -1.89 15.27 0.35
N GLU A 162 -1.86 16.16 -0.64
CA GLU A 162 -0.92 16.01 -1.75
C GLU A 162 0.52 16.05 -1.24
N LEU A 163 1.19 14.90 -1.28
CA LEU A 163 2.60 14.75 -0.98
C LEU A 163 3.34 14.69 -2.32
N SER A 164 4.03 15.77 -2.66
CA SER A 164 4.80 15.89 -3.94
C SER A 164 5.93 14.85 -4.10
N LEU A 165 6.09 13.98 -3.12
CA LEU A 165 7.13 12.95 -3.05
C LEU A 165 6.74 11.64 -3.77
N ILE A 166 5.45 11.41 -4.02
CA ILE A 166 4.93 10.09 -4.41
C ILE A 166 4.61 10.04 -5.89
N HIS A 167 5.11 9.00 -6.56
CA HIS A 167 4.76 8.62 -7.92
C HIS A 167 4.31 7.16 -7.92
N ILE A 168 3.01 6.93 -8.10
CA ILE A 168 2.44 5.58 -8.22
C ILE A 168 2.36 5.26 -9.71
N SER A 169 2.97 4.14 -10.12
CA SER A 169 2.98 3.67 -11.52
C SER A 169 2.66 2.18 -11.61
N GLU A 170 2.06 1.79 -12.74
CA GLU A 170 1.85 0.39 -13.12
C GLU A 170 3.19 -0.33 -13.35
#